data_599cb1720e31e6c256fdcc371e63ef64
#
_entry.id   599cb1720e31e6c256fdcc371e63ef64
#
_cell.length_a   1.000
_cell.length_b   1.000
_cell.length_c   1.000
_cell.angle_alpha   90.00
_cell.angle_beta   90.00
_cell.angle_gamma   90.00
#
_symmetry.space_group_name_H-M   'P 1'
#
loop_
_entity.id
_entity.type
_entity.pdbx_description
1 polymer ?
#
loop_
_entity_poly.entity_id
_entity_poly.type
_entity_poly.pdbx_seq_one_letter_code
_entity_poly.pdbx_strand_id
1 'polypeptide(L)'
;MEGAILIFMLGNMEQIVARKQTKREKNNTQKRTEGWKQKGIWLFWYAVVPVFAFYLMECYEHNPFAEVRVGAQLFNIFLFELIGWMLYFLTGRMCFASRVLYGLAVAFGITNHYVMKFRSTPFVPWDLFSAGTAASVAGNYDFTLDRRMVIVTLVFIALFVLARFFKKGPRFSWKIRLGSIVLVGLALCTFVNALQQKS
;
A
#
# COMPACT_ATOMS: atom_id res chain seq x y z
N MET A 1 -8.48 -30.40 65.45
CA MET A 1 -9.15 -29.21 64.86
C MET A 1 -8.27 -28.42 63.90
N GLU A 2 -6.97 -28.36 64.10
CA GLU A 2 -6.04 -27.56 63.24
C GLU A 2 -5.90 -28.08 61.81
N GLY A 3 -5.92 -29.41 61.55
CA GLY A 3 -5.79 -29.96 60.21
C GLY A 3 -6.95 -29.60 59.23
N ALA A 4 -8.18 -29.48 59.75
CA ALA A 4 -9.33 -29.13 58.93
C ALA A 4 -9.29 -27.66 58.45
N ILE A 5 -8.75 -26.77 59.28
CA ILE A 5 -8.59 -25.33 58.94
C ILE A 5 -7.50 -25.18 57.86
N LEU A 6 -6.43 -25.97 57.97
CA LEU A 6 -5.34 -25.93 56.99
C LEU A 6 -5.81 -26.42 55.60
N ILE A 7 -6.58 -27.51 55.52
CA ILE A 7 -7.15 -28.03 54.26
C ILE A 7 -8.11 -27.02 53.63
N PHE A 8 -8.97 -26.36 54.45
CA PHE A 8 -9.89 -25.32 53.98
C PHE A 8 -9.14 -24.09 53.44
N MET A 9 -8.06 -23.66 54.09
CA MET A 9 -7.23 -22.56 53.62
C MET A 9 -6.50 -22.89 52.30
N LEU A 10 -5.94 -24.12 52.19
CA LEU A 10 -5.30 -24.56 50.96
C LEU A 10 -6.28 -24.63 49.78
N GLY A 11 -7.48 -25.18 49.98
CA GLY A 11 -8.51 -25.21 48.95
C GLY A 11 -8.96 -23.81 48.49
N ASN A 12 -9.10 -22.86 49.43
CA ASN A 12 -9.40 -21.47 49.06
C ASN A 12 -8.23 -20.82 48.31
N MET A 13 -6.98 -21.08 48.68
CA MET A 13 -5.81 -20.58 47.96
C MET A 13 -5.74 -21.11 46.54
N GLU A 14 -5.96 -22.39 46.31
CA GLU A 14 -6.01 -22.99 44.97
C GLU A 14 -7.11 -22.36 44.09
N GLN A 15 -8.31 -22.17 44.65
CA GLN A 15 -9.39 -21.50 43.91
C GLN A 15 -9.03 -20.04 43.54
N ILE A 16 -8.38 -19.30 44.42
CA ILE A 16 -7.93 -17.93 44.16
C ILE A 16 -6.86 -17.90 43.07
N VAL A 17 -5.92 -18.84 43.12
CA VAL A 17 -4.87 -18.96 42.11
C VAL A 17 -5.47 -19.33 40.74
N ALA A 18 -6.37 -20.32 40.69
CA ALA A 18 -7.06 -20.72 39.47
C ALA A 18 -7.87 -19.56 38.86
N ARG A 19 -8.62 -18.80 39.68
CA ARG A 19 -9.35 -17.62 39.19
C ARG A 19 -8.43 -16.52 38.65
N LYS A 20 -7.27 -16.29 39.29
CA LYS A 20 -6.27 -15.33 38.82
C LYS A 20 -5.65 -15.77 37.47
N GLN A 21 -5.37 -17.05 37.30
CA GLN A 21 -4.84 -17.61 36.03
C GLN A 21 -5.87 -17.47 34.90
N THR A 22 -7.11 -17.89 35.13
CA THR A 22 -8.19 -17.77 34.13
C THR A 22 -8.44 -16.30 33.72
N LYS A 23 -8.37 -15.37 34.67
CA LYS A 23 -8.51 -13.93 34.39
C LYS A 23 -7.33 -13.40 33.56
N ARG A 24 -6.10 -13.85 33.82
CA ARG A 24 -4.89 -13.52 33.03
C ARG A 24 -4.98 -14.05 31.61
N GLU A 25 -5.41 -15.29 31.43
CA GLU A 25 -5.58 -15.92 30.12
C GLU A 25 -6.65 -15.20 29.30
N LYS A 26 -7.82 -14.91 29.89
CA LYS A 26 -8.87 -14.11 29.22
C LYS A 26 -8.37 -12.74 28.80
N ASN A 27 -7.64 -12.02 29.67
CA ASN A 27 -7.07 -10.72 29.33
C ASN A 27 -6.01 -10.82 28.22
N ASN A 28 -5.19 -11.85 28.22
CA ASN A 28 -4.18 -12.06 27.16
C ASN A 28 -4.83 -12.40 25.82
N THR A 29 -5.86 -13.24 25.84
CA THR A 29 -6.62 -13.59 24.64
C THR A 29 -7.35 -12.36 24.08
N GLN A 30 -7.97 -11.56 24.93
CA GLN A 30 -8.64 -10.33 24.52
C GLN A 30 -7.66 -9.32 23.93
N LYS A 31 -6.53 -9.07 24.56
CA LYS A 31 -5.48 -8.19 24.03
C LYS A 31 -4.94 -8.68 22.68
N ARG A 32 -4.82 -9.99 22.52
CA ARG A 32 -4.38 -10.60 21.27
C ARG A 32 -5.41 -10.39 20.15
N THR A 33 -6.68 -10.63 20.42
CA THR A 33 -7.76 -10.44 19.42
C THR A 33 -7.95 -8.98 19.04
N GLU A 34 -7.89 -8.05 20.00
CA GLU A 34 -7.92 -6.61 19.72
C GLU A 34 -6.73 -6.17 18.87
N GLY A 35 -5.54 -6.70 19.16
CA GLY A 35 -4.34 -6.44 18.37
C GLY A 35 -4.45 -6.92 16.91
N TRP A 36 -5.07 -8.08 16.67
CA TRP A 36 -5.31 -8.59 15.31
C TRP A 36 -6.36 -7.77 14.55
N LYS A 37 -7.47 -7.39 15.22
CA LYS A 37 -8.49 -6.50 14.63
C LYS A 37 -7.88 -5.17 14.21
N GLN A 38 -7.07 -4.57 15.07
CA GLN A 38 -6.41 -3.31 14.76
C GLN A 38 -5.44 -3.43 13.59
N LYS A 39 -4.67 -4.52 13.50
CA LYS A 39 -3.81 -4.79 12.34
C LYS A 39 -4.63 -4.93 11.06
N GLY A 40 -5.76 -5.64 11.10
CA GLY A 40 -6.66 -5.79 9.95
C GLY A 40 -7.19 -4.44 9.44
N ILE A 41 -7.58 -3.55 10.35
CA ILE A 41 -8.02 -2.20 9.99
C ILE A 41 -6.91 -1.41 9.27
N TRP A 42 -5.67 -1.46 9.79
CA TRP A 42 -4.54 -0.79 9.14
C TRP A 42 -4.22 -1.37 7.76
N LEU A 43 -4.30 -2.69 7.60
CA LEU A 43 -4.08 -3.36 6.32
C LEU A 43 -5.17 -2.97 5.30
N PHE A 44 -6.43 -2.92 5.72
CA PHE A 44 -7.53 -2.45 4.88
C PHE A 44 -7.32 -1.02 4.39
N TRP A 45 -7.02 -0.09 5.30
CA TRP A 45 -6.73 1.30 4.92
C TRP A 45 -5.51 1.43 4.01
N TYR A 46 -4.51 0.57 4.21
CA TYR A 46 -3.35 0.57 3.33
C TYR A 46 -3.70 0.08 1.91
N ALA A 47 -4.57 -0.90 1.75
CA ALA A 47 -5.04 -1.36 0.44
C ALA A 47 -5.79 -0.28 -0.36
N VAL A 48 -6.33 0.73 0.29
CA VAL A 48 -6.96 1.88 -0.40
C VAL A 48 -5.92 2.81 -1.05
N VAL A 49 -4.68 2.83 -0.56
CA VAL A 49 -3.61 3.72 -1.05
C VAL A 49 -3.27 3.49 -2.53
N PRO A 50 -3.01 2.25 -3.01
CA PRO A 50 -2.73 1.98 -4.41
C PRO A 50 -3.90 2.33 -5.33
N VAL A 51 -5.14 2.12 -4.87
CA VAL A 51 -6.34 2.49 -5.63
C VAL A 51 -6.39 4.00 -5.88
N PHE A 52 -6.18 4.80 -4.85
CA PHE A 52 -6.10 6.27 -5.00
C PHE A 52 -4.92 6.68 -5.87
N ALA A 53 -3.77 6.05 -5.73
CA ALA A 53 -2.60 6.35 -6.56
C ALA A 53 -2.88 6.14 -8.05
N PHE A 54 -3.54 5.03 -8.40
CA PHE A 54 -3.95 4.74 -9.77
C PHE A 54 -4.94 5.79 -10.30
N TYR A 55 -6.07 6.00 -9.62
CA TYR A 55 -7.09 6.93 -10.12
C TYR A 55 -6.58 8.35 -10.26
N LEU A 56 -5.79 8.84 -9.33
CA LEU A 56 -5.21 10.17 -9.42
C LEU A 56 -4.16 10.28 -10.52
N MET A 57 -3.38 9.21 -10.78
CA MET A 57 -2.45 9.18 -11.90
C MET A 57 -3.19 9.30 -13.24
N GLU A 58 -4.29 8.56 -13.42
CA GLU A 58 -5.12 8.65 -14.62
C GLU A 58 -5.78 10.02 -14.79
N CYS A 59 -6.14 10.67 -13.67
CA CYS A 59 -6.74 12.01 -13.68
C CYS A 59 -5.84 13.11 -14.25
N TYR A 60 -4.57 12.89 -14.48
CA TYR A 60 -3.72 13.85 -15.18
C TYR A 60 -4.14 14.03 -16.65
N GLU A 61 -4.52 12.94 -17.32
CA GLU A 61 -4.78 12.96 -18.76
C GLU A 61 -6.28 12.91 -19.09
N HIS A 62 -7.02 12.00 -18.51
CA HIS A 62 -8.42 11.78 -18.81
C HIS A 62 -9.26 11.46 -17.57
N ASN A 63 -10.57 11.33 -17.78
CA ASN A 63 -11.47 10.88 -16.73
C ASN A 63 -11.48 9.34 -16.69
N PRO A 64 -10.85 8.70 -15.68
CA PRO A 64 -10.75 7.25 -15.63
C PRO A 64 -12.12 6.56 -15.60
N PHE A 65 -13.14 7.20 -15.03
CA PHE A 65 -14.48 6.61 -14.92
C PHE A 65 -15.28 6.65 -16.23
N ALA A 66 -14.96 7.58 -17.11
CA ALA A 66 -15.68 7.74 -18.39
C ALA A 66 -14.93 7.09 -19.57
N GLU A 67 -13.60 7.12 -19.56
CA GLU A 67 -12.78 6.81 -20.73
C GLU A 67 -12.03 5.48 -20.62
N VAL A 68 -11.79 4.98 -19.40
CA VAL A 68 -11.06 3.73 -19.20
C VAL A 68 -12.04 2.56 -18.96
N ARG A 69 -11.92 1.50 -19.75
CA ARG A 69 -12.73 0.28 -19.60
C ARG A 69 -12.52 -0.33 -18.20
N VAL A 70 -13.61 -0.79 -17.57
CA VAL A 70 -13.58 -1.36 -16.20
C VAL A 70 -12.53 -2.47 -16.07
N GLY A 71 -12.41 -3.36 -17.07
CA GLY A 71 -11.40 -4.41 -17.05
C GLY A 71 -9.96 -3.88 -16.99
N ALA A 72 -9.66 -2.80 -17.73
CA ALA A 72 -8.37 -2.15 -17.69
C ALA A 72 -8.12 -1.44 -16.35
N GLN A 73 -9.16 -0.81 -15.77
CA GLN A 73 -9.06 -0.21 -14.44
C GLN A 73 -8.70 -1.25 -13.37
N LEU A 74 -9.44 -2.37 -13.33
CA LEU A 74 -9.19 -3.46 -12.38
C LEU A 74 -7.78 -4.04 -12.52
N PHE A 75 -7.34 -4.21 -13.76
CA PHE A 75 -6.01 -4.70 -14.07
C PHE A 75 -4.92 -3.75 -13.57
N ASN A 76 -5.03 -2.47 -13.83
CA ASN A 76 -4.09 -1.46 -13.40
C ASN A 76 -4.10 -1.28 -11.87
N ILE A 77 -5.29 -1.29 -11.24
CA ILE A 77 -5.41 -1.28 -9.78
C ILE A 77 -4.67 -2.48 -9.17
N PHE A 78 -4.85 -3.68 -9.74
CA PHE A 78 -4.14 -4.87 -9.28
C PHE A 78 -2.62 -4.72 -9.36
N LEU A 79 -2.12 -4.13 -10.45
CA LEU A 79 -0.69 -3.84 -10.60
C LEU A 79 -0.19 -2.84 -9.54
N PHE A 80 -0.94 -1.76 -9.30
CA PHE A 80 -0.62 -0.79 -8.24
C PHE A 80 -0.66 -1.42 -6.85
N GLU A 81 -1.61 -2.33 -6.59
CA GLU A 81 -1.67 -3.11 -5.35
C GLU A 81 -0.40 -3.95 -5.16
N LEU A 82 0.02 -4.70 -6.19
CA LEU A 82 1.23 -5.51 -6.12
C LEU A 82 2.47 -4.64 -5.82
N ILE A 83 2.62 -3.51 -6.51
CA ILE A 83 3.72 -2.58 -6.28
C ILE A 83 3.64 -1.98 -4.86
N GLY A 84 2.46 -1.54 -4.43
CA GLY A 84 2.24 -0.98 -3.10
C GLY A 84 2.59 -1.97 -1.98
N TRP A 85 2.10 -3.19 -2.08
CA TRP A 85 2.42 -4.25 -1.11
C TRP A 85 3.89 -4.64 -1.14
N MET A 86 4.51 -4.72 -2.31
CA MET A 86 5.95 -4.96 -2.43
C MET A 86 6.76 -3.88 -1.72
N LEU A 87 6.45 -2.60 -1.95
CA LEU A 87 7.10 -1.47 -1.27
C LEU A 87 6.93 -1.54 0.26
N TYR A 88 5.74 -1.92 0.73
CA TYR A 88 5.49 -2.09 2.15
C TYR A 88 6.32 -3.23 2.75
N PHE A 89 6.37 -4.39 2.13
CA PHE A 89 7.16 -5.52 2.62
C PHE A 89 8.66 -5.26 2.54
N LEU A 90 9.14 -4.55 1.52
CA LEU A 90 10.54 -4.14 1.42
C LEU A 90 10.93 -3.20 2.56
N THR A 91 10.14 -2.15 2.78
CA THR A 91 10.47 -1.09 3.75
C THR A 91 10.06 -1.42 5.18
N GLY A 92 9.02 -2.24 5.36
CA GLY A 92 8.38 -2.53 6.65
C GLY A 92 7.66 -1.33 7.27
N ARG A 93 7.44 -0.26 6.52
CA ARG A 93 6.83 0.99 7.00
C ARG A 93 5.76 1.46 6.03
N MET A 94 4.48 1.30 6.40
CA MET A 94 3.34 1.72 5.57
C MET A 94 3.44 3.19 5.14
N CYS A 95 3.78 4.09 6.08
CA CYS A 95 3.94 5.52 5.79
C CYS A 95 4.95 5.80 4.68
N PHE A 96 6.10 5.13 4.70
CA PHE A 96 7.14 5.32 3.70
C PHE A 96 6.71 4.73 2.36
N ALA A 97 6.17 3.51 2.37
CA ALA A 97 5.70 2.84 1.16
C ALA A 97 4.59 3.64 0.45
N SER A 98 3.60 4.17 1.21
CA SER A 98 2.57 5.05 0.65
C SER A 98 3.13 6.30 0.00
N ARG A 99 4.12 6.95 0.64
CA ARG A 99 4.76 8.15 0.09
C ARG A 99 5.54 7.87 -1.18
N VAL A 100 6.30 6.77 -1.21
CA VAL A 100 7.02 6.35 -2.41
C VAL A 100 6.04 6.05 -3.54
N LEU A 101 4.95 5.32 -3.25
CA LEU A 101 3.94 4.99 -4.25
C LEU A 101 3.27 6.25 -4.83
N TYR A 102 2.87 7.20 -3.98
CA TYR A 102 2.31 8.48 -4.44
C TYR A 102 3.33 9.30 -5.23
N GLY A 103 4.60 9.33 -4.79
CA GLY A 103 5.67 10.01 -5.53
C GLY A 103 5.88 9.42 -6.92
N LEU A 104 5.89 8.10 -7.04
CA LEU A 104 5.97 7.41 -8.33
C LEU A 104 4.75 7.70 -9.21
N ALA A 105 3.53 7.63 -8.64
CA ALA A 105 2.30 7.92 -9.38
C ALA A 105 2.27 9.36 -9.92
N VAL A 106 2.71 10.35 -9.15
CA VAL A 106 2.86 11.74 -9.60
C VAL A 106 3.87 11.85 -10.73
N ALA A 107 5.06 11.24 -10.56
CA ALA A 107 6.10 11.29 -11.57
C ALA A 107 5.64 10.68 -12.89
N PHE A 108 5.02 9.51 -12.85
CA PHE A 108 4.45 8.86 -14.04
C PHE A 108 3.29 9.65 -14.63
N GLY A 109 2.38 10.16 -13.81
CA GLY A 109 1.22 10.93 -14.28
C GLY A 109 1.64 12.21 -15.01
N ILE A 110 2.56 12.98 -14.43
CA ILE A 110 3.11 14.19 -15.05
C ILE A 110 3.87 13.85 -16.34
N THR A 111 4.72 12.82 -16.30
CA THR A 111 5.48 12.39 -17.49
C THR A 111 4.53 11.96 -18.60
N ASN A 112 3.53 11.12 -18.29
CA ASN A 112 2.56 10.67 -19.29
C ASN A 112 1.77 11.84 -19.89
N HIS A 113 1.34 12.80 -19.07
CA HIS A 113 0.63 14.00 -19.53
C HIS A 113 1.44 14.78 -20.59
N TYR A 114 2.72 15.06 -20.33
CA TYR A 114 3.57 15.76 -21.29
C TYR A 114 3.91 14.90 -22.50
N VAL A 115 4.17 13.60 -22.34
CA VAL A 115 4.42 12.69 -23.47
C VAL A 115 3.20 12.62 -24.38
N MET A 116 1.99 12.51 -23.83
CA MET A 116 0.75 12.56 -24.61
C MET A 116 0.57 13.89 -25.35
N LYS A 117 0.87 15.01 -24.69
CA LYS A 117 0.78 16.34 -25.29
C LYS A 117 1.75 16.54 -26.46
N PHE A 118 2.96 15.97 -26.38
CA PHE A 118 4.00 16.17 -27.40
C PHE A 118 3.98 15.10 -28.50
N ARG A 119 3.62 13.87 -28.16
CA ARG A 119 3.75 12.71 -29.06
C ARG A 119 2.41 12.06 -29.42
N SER A 120 1.32 12.44 -28.74
CA SER A 120 -0.02 11.84 -28.91
C SER A 120 -0.07 10.32 -28.67
N THR A 121 0.94 9.77 -27.98
CA THR A 121 1.02 8.35 -27.59
C THR A 121 1.38 8.26 -26.12
N PRO A 122 0.81 7.29 -25.38
CA PRO A 122 1.09 7.15 -23.96
C PRO A 122 2.56 6.81 -23.70
N PHE A 123 3.03 7.21 -22.50
CA PHE A 123 4.35 6.85 -22.02
C PHE A 123 4.44 5.34 -21.82
N VAL A 124 5.49 4.74 -22.35
CA VAL A 124 5.81 3.32 -22.17
C VAL A 124 7.14 3.15 -21.44
N PRO A 125 7.36 2.06 -20.69
CA PRO A 125 8.59 1.87 -19.92
C PRO A 125 9.88 1.96 -20.76
N TRP A 126 9.83 1.62 -22.02
CA TRP A 126 10.96 1.72 -22.96
C TRP A 126 11.39 3.15 -23.25
N ASP A 127 10.50 4.14 -23.05
CA ASP A 127 10.82 5.57 -23.21
C ASP A 127 11.88 6.03 -22.20
N LEU A 128 12.05 5.32 -21.09
CA LEU A 128 13.12 5.59 -20.12
C LEU A 128 14.51 5.47 -20.74
N PHE A 129 14.72 4.57 -21.70
CA PHE A 129 15.99 4.44 -22.40
C PHE A 129 16.27 5.64 -23.32
N SER A 130 15.23 6.33 -23.77
CA SER A 130 15.31 7.53 -24.60
C SER A 130 15.26 8.84 -23.81
N ALA A 131 15.22 8.76 -22.47
CA ALA A 131 15.08 9.93 -21.61
C ALA A 131 16.23 10.96 -21.80
N GLY A 132 17.45 10.50 -22.07
CA GLY A 132 18.58 11.39 -22.37
C GLY A 132 18.35 12.22 -23.64
N THR A 133 17.85 11.61 -24.70
CA THR A 133 17.50 12.29 -25.96
C THR A 133 16.31 13.24 -25.74
N ALA A 134 15.29 12.80 -24.99
CA ALA A 134 14.15 13.65 -24.64
C ALA A 134 14.58 14.89 -23.85
N ALA A 135 15.50 14.72 -22.89
CA ALA A 135 16.03 15.83 -22.09
C ALA A 135 16.81 16.85 -22.94
N SER A 136 17.55 16.40 -23.95
CA SER A 136 18.32 17.31 -24.83
C SER A 136 17.44 18.21 -25.70
N VAL A 137 16.21 17.79 -26.03
CA VAL A 137 15.25 18.55 -26.83
C VAL A 137 14.17 19.23 -25.99
N ALA A 138 14.14 18.98 -24.68
CA ALA A 138 13.10 19.48 -23.78
C ALA A 138 13.00 21.03 -23.78
N GLY A 139 14.12 21.74 -23.99
CA GLY A 139 14.13 23.19 -24.11
C GLY A 139 13.32 23.77 -25.27
N ASN A 140 12.96 22.96 -26.26
CA ASN A 140 12.17 23.37 -27.43
C ASN A 140 10.65 23.17 -27.21
N TYR A 141 10.23 22.67 -26.07
CA TYR A 141 8.83 22.38 -25.75
C TYR A 141 8.30 23.32 -24.68
N ASP A 142 7.06 23.80 -24.89
CA ASP A 142 6.36 24.61 -23.90
C ASP A 142 5.73 23.73 -22.82
N PHE A 143 6.33 23.73 -21.63
CA PHE A 143 5.81 23.08 -20.45
C PHE A 143 4.80 23.97 -19.72
N THR A 144 3.64 24.16 -20.32
CA THR A 144 2.56 24.94 -19.68
C THR A 144 1.88 24.11 -18.60
N LEU A 145 1.72 24.70 -17.42
CA LEU A 145 0.95 24.11 -16.33
C LEU A 145 -0.55 24.20 -16.63
N ASP A 146 -1.19 23.07 -16.82
CA ASP A 146 -2.62 22.98 -16.95
C ASP A 146 -3.31 23.02 -15.59
N ARG A 147 -4.49 23.67 -15.50
CA ARG A 147 -5.29 23.77 -14.27
C ARG A 147 -5.57 22.38 -13.67
N ARG A 148 -5.88 21.38 -14.51
CA ARG A 148 -6.15 20.00 -14.10
C ARG A 148 -4.92 19.40 -13.43
N MET A 149 -3.76 19.55 -14.04
CA MET A 149 -2.48 19.07 -13.51
C MET A 149 -2.17 19.66 -12.13
N VAL A 150 -2.40 20.97 -11.94
CA VAL A 150 -2.19 21.63 -10.65
C VAL A 150 -3.11 21.05 -9.58
N ILE A 151 -4.41 20.89 -9.88
CA ILE A 151 -5.38 20.35 -8.94
C ILE A 151 -5.01 18.91 -8.52
N VAL A 152 -4.71 18.04 -9.49
CA VAL A 152 -4.34 16.65 -9.20
C VAL A 152 -3.07 16.57 -8.37
N THR A 153 -2.07 17.40 -8.70
CA THR A 153 -0.82 17.47 -7.92
C THR A 153 -1.07 17.93 -6.48
N LEU A 154 -1.93 18.91 -6.26
CA LEU A 154 -2.31 19.36 -4.90
C LEU A 154 -3.00 18.25 -4.11
N VAL A 155 -3.88 17.46 -4.74
CA VAL A 155 -4.50 16.29 -4.10
C VAL A 155 -3.44 15.26 -3.72
N PHE A 156 -2.47 14.96 -4.59
CA PHE A 156 -1.36 14.06 -4.24
C PHE A 156 -0.53 14.57 -3.08
N ILE A 157 -0.22 15.87 -3.04
CA ILE A 157 0.50 16.49 -1.91
C ILE A 157 -0.30 16.30 -0.61
N ALA A 158 -1.62 16.51 -0.64
CA ALA A 158 -2.47 16.28 0.51
C ALA A 158 -2.41 14.81 0.97
N LEU A 159 -2.52 13.84 0.05
CA LEU A 159 -2.42 12.41 0.37
C LEU A 159 -1.02 12.03 0.88
N PHE A 160 0.03 12.61 0.31
CA PHE A 160 1.41 12.42 0.78
C PHE A 160 1.58 12.88 2.24
N VAL A 161 0.95 14.00 2.61
CA VAL A 161 0.94 14.50 3.99
C VAL A 161 0.08 13.58 4.88
N LEU A 162 -1.11 13.18 4.41
CA LEU A 162 -2.01 12.28 5.13
C LEU A 162 -1.40 10.89 5.36
N ALA A 163 -0.49 10.44 4.49
CA ALA A 163 0.23 9.17 4.67
C ALA A 163 0.98 9.08 6.01
N ARG A 164 1.22 10.20 6.69
CA ARG A 164 1.80 10.22 8.05
C ARG A 164 0.97 9.43 9.09
N PHE A 165 -0.33 9.29 8.88
CA PHE A 165 -1.18 8.50 9.78
C PHE A 165 -0.79 7.03 9.81
N PHE A 166 -0.21 6.49 8.73
CA PHE A 166 0.30 5.13 8.65
C PHE A 166 1.56 4.86 9.48
N LYS A 167 2.13 5.87 10.16
CA LYS A 167 3.28 5.66 11.07
C LYS A 167 3.01 4.66 12.17
N LYS A 168 1.75 4.53 12.60
CA LYS A 168 1.28 3.60 13.64
C LYS A 168 0.86 2.23 13.10
N GLY A 169 0.99 2.01 11.79
CA GLY A 169 0.64 0.74 11.15
C GLY A 169 1.49 -0.44 11.65
N PRO A 170 1.00 -1.67 11.48
CA PRO A 170 1.68 -2.86 11.94
C PRO A 170 3.05 -3.01 11.28
N ARG A 171 4.00 -3.55 12.05
CA ARG A 171 5.31 -3.97 11.54
C ARG A 171 5.38 -5.48 11.62
N PHE A 172 5.63 -6.12 10.50
CA PHE A 172 5.83 -7.56 10.45
C PHE A 172 7.30 -7.92 10.68
N SER A 173 7.52 -9.13 11.22
CA SER A 173 8.87 -9.69 11.37
C SER A 173 9.53 -9.85 10.00
N TRP A 174 10.86 -9.84 9.97
CA TRP A 174 11.61 -9.92 8.72
C TRP A 174 11.32 -11.22 7.94
N LYS A 175 11.04 -12.33 8.63
CA LYS A 175 10.69 -13.64 8.02
C LYS A 175 9.38 -13.56 7.23
N ILE A 176 8.34 -12.92 7.82
CA ILE A 176 7.04 -12.72 7.15
C ILE A 176 7.22 -11.79 5.95
N ARG A 177 8.01 -10.73 6.09
CA ARG A 177 8.29 -9.79 5.02
C ARG A 177 8.97 -10.46 3.84
N LEU A 178 10.00 -11.26 4.09
CA LEU A 178 10.73 -11.98 3.05
C LEU A 178 9.81 -12.97 2.30
N GLY A 179 9.02 -13.76 3.01
CA GLY A 179 8.04 -14.66 2.40
C GLY A 179 7.00 -13.92 1.56
N SER A 180 6.51 -12.77 2.05
CA SER A 180 5.55 -11.94 1.32
C SER A 180 6.16 -11.30 0.05
N ILE A 181 7.42 -10.87 0.10
CA ILE A 181 8.14 -10.33 -1.08
C ILE A 181 8.27 -11.40 -2.16
N VAL A 182 8.65 -12.61 -1.78
CA VAL A 182 8.75 -13.73 -2.74
C VAL A 182 7.39 -14.02 -3.38
N LEU A 183 6.32 -14.06 -2.59
CA LEU A 183 4.97 -14.34 -3.08
C LEU A 183 4.48 -13.25 -4.03
N VAL A 184 4.65 -11.97 -3.67
CA VAL A 184 4.26 -10.83 -4.52
C VAL A 184 5.14 -10.79 -5.78
N GLY A 185 6.44 -11.06 -5.67
CA GLY A 185 7.35 -11.14 -6.80
C GLY A 185 6.97 -12.24 -7.79
N LEU A 186 6.61 -13.43 -7.31
CA LEU A 186 6.09 -14.51 -8.15
C LEU A 186 4.77 -14.11 -8.83
N ALA A 187 3.86 -13.44 -8.11
CA ALA A 187 2.61 -12.94 -8.68
C ALA A 187 2.87 -11.91 -9.80
N LEU A 188 3.83 -11.00 -9.61
CA LEU A 188 4.25 -10.06 -10.65
C LEU A 188 4.85 -10.78 -11.87
N CYS A 189 5.73 -11.74 -11.66
CA CYS A 189 6.33 -12.51 -12.76
C CYS A 189 5.29 -13.31 -13.55
N THR A 190 4.39 -14.01 -12.88
CA THR A 190 3.30 -14.76 -13.55
C THR A 190 2.37 -13.83 -14.31
N PHE A 191 2.09 -12.67 -13.76
CA PHE A 191 1.26 -11.65 -14.38
C PHE A 191 1.91 -11.08 -15.67
N VAL A 192 3.20 -10.71 -15.62
CA VAL A 192 3.94 -10.22 -16.79
C VAL A 192 4.02 -11.29 -17.88
N ASN A 193 4.31 -12.56 -17.51
CA ASN A 193 4.32 -13.66 -18.46
C ASN A 193 2.96 -13.91 -19.12
N ALA A 194 1.86 -13.80 -18.37
CA ALA A 194 0.52 -13.92 -18.93
C ALA A 194 0.16 -12.81 -19.92
N LEU A 195 0.76 -11.62 -19.77
CA LEU A 195 0.63 -10.53 -20.73
C LEU A 195 1.37 -10.81 -22.04
N GLN A 196 2.59 -11.31 -21.94
CA GLN A 196 3.43 -11.62 -23.13
C GLN A 196 2.84 -12.73 -23.98
N GLN A 197 2.07 -13.68 -23.39
CA GLN A 197 1.41 -14.73 -24.13
C GLN A 197 0.18 -14.27 -24.93
N LYS A 198 -0.38 -13.08 -24.63
CA LYS A 198 -1.57 -12.54 -25.29
C LYS A 198 -1.26 -11.46 -26.34
N SER A 199 -0.03 -11.03 -26.44
CA SER A 199 0.42 -10.10 -27.47
C SER A 199 1.01 -10.84 -28.68
#